data_77b9dd52ef30e6fe3f0a182c4bc463df
#
_entry.id   77b9dd52ef30e6fe3f0a182c4bc463df
#
_cell.length_a   1.000
_cell.length_b   1.000
_cell.length_c   1.000
_cell.angle_alpha   90.00
_cell.angle_beta   90.00
_cell.angle_gamma   90.00
#
_symmetry.space_group_name_H-M   'P 1'
#
loop_
_entity.id
_entity.type
_entity.pdbx_description
1 polymer ?
#
loop_
_entity_poly.entity_id
_entity_poly.type
_entity_poly.pdbx_seq_one_letter_code
_entity_poly.pdbx_strand_id
1 'polypeptide(L)'
;MIKPITTNIDIDGPKVALRRMDTEEVSMLLAVNRQRKLLGVISADAAFKANAKQHSLIDYIDTDIRTVSKDTLLEDILPLIYDSAAPIAVVENGRLIGVLIKGRVIEALTKQGIEIEE
;
A
#
# COMPACT_ATOMS: atom_id res chain seq x y z
N MET A 1 12.65 -0.69 -4.10
CA MET A 1 11.24 -1.12 -3.90
C MET A 1 11.14 -1.85 -2.57
N ILE A 2 10.14 -1.57 -1.79
CA ILE A 2 9.95 -2.17 -0.47
C ILE A 2 8.92 -3.29 -0.60
N LYS A 3 9.12 -4.38 0.15
CA LYS A 3 8.13 -5.47 0.20
C LYS A 3 6.85 -4.94 0.84
N PRO A 4 5.70 -5.09 0.17
CA PRO A 4 4.43 -4.60 0.71
C PRO A 4 3.94 -5.46 1.87
N ILE A 5 3.30 -4.81 2.85
CA ILE A 5 2.61 -5.49 3.93
C ILE A 5 1.16 -5.61 3.52
N THR A 6 0.70 -6.84 3.34
CA THR A 6 -0.58 -7.13 2.72
C THR A 6 -1.53 -7.87 3.64
N THR A 7 -2.81 -7.79 3.32
CA THR A 7 -3.82 -8.71 3.82
C THR A 7 -4.52 -9.35 2.63
N ASN A 8 -4.68 -10.68 2.68
CA ASN A 8 -5.39 -11.43 1.66
C ASN A 8 -6.86 -11.54 2.08
N ILE A 9 -7.73 -10.78 1.43
CA ILE A 9 -9.13 -10.69 1.83
C ILE A 9 -9.91 -11.98 1.63
N ASP A 10 -9.39 -12.92 0.82
CA ASP A 10 -10.03 -14.22 0.64
C ASP A 10 -9.77 -15.15 1.84
N ILE A 11 -8.79 -14.85 2.67
CA ILE A 11 -8.34 -15.68 3.79
C ILE A 11 -8.45 -14.96 5.12
N ASP A 12 -8.02 -13.68 5.17
CA ASP A 12 -7.86 -12.92 6.39
C ASP A 12 -9.14 -12.20 6.79
N GLY A 13 -9.52 -12.32 8.07
CA GLY A 13 -10.58 -11.50 8.66
C GLY A 13 -10.01 -10.23 9.30
N PRO A 14 -10.91 -9.39 9.89
CA PRO A 14 -10.47 -8.14 10.53
C PRO A 14 -9.48 -8.34 11.67
N LYS A 15 -9.63 -9.39 12.48
CA LYS A 15 -8.71 -9.64 13.59
C LYS A 15 -7.30 -9.95 13.12
N VAL A 16 -7.18 -10.74 12.04
CA VAL A 16 -5.88 -11.07 11.45
C VAL A 16 -5.24 -9.81 10.89
N ALA A 17 -6.01 -8.98 10.20
CA ALA A 17 -5.52 -7.71 9.68
C ALA A 17 -5.01 -6.80 10.79
N LEU A 18 -5.77 -6.63 11.87
CA LEU A 18 -5.37 -5.80 13.01
C LEU A 18 -4.10 -6.32 13.67
N ARG A 19 -4.01 -7.64 13.86
CA ARG A 19 -2.81 -8.26 14.43
C ARG A 19 -1.58 -8.02 13.57
N ARG A 20 -1.74 -8.11 12.24
CA ARG A 20 -0.64 -7.85 11.31
C ARG A 20 -0.19 -6.40 11.35
N MET A 21 -1.14 -5.46 11.45
CA MET A 21 -0.81 -4.05 11.62
C MET A 21 -0.02 -3.80 12.90
N ASP A 22 -0.42 -4.45 14.00
CA ASP A 22 0.29 -4.33 15.28
C ASP A 22 1.70 -4.92 15.18
N THR A 23 1.84 -6.12 14.64
CA THR A 23 3.13 -6.80 14.50
C THR A 23 4.09 -6.00 13.61
N GLU A 24 3.59 -5.44 12.51
CA GLU A 24 4.40 -4.71 11.53
C GLU A 24 4.50 -3.21 11.84
N GLU A 25 3.83 -2.75 12.90
CA GLU A 25 3.81 -1.34 13.32
C GLU A 25 3.34 -0.40 12.21
N VAL A 26 2.28 -0.78 11.51
CA VAL A 26 1.65 0.01 10.46
C VAL A 26 0.16 0.21 10.76
N SER A 27 -0.41 1.27 10.20
CA SER A 27 -1.84 1.58 10.37
C SER A 27 -2.67 1.27 9.13
N MET A 28 -2.06 0.62 8.14
CA MET A 28 -2.70 0.34 6.85
C MET A 28 -2.04 -0.90 6.23
N LEU A 29 -2.86 -1.71 5.56
CA LEU A 29 -2.38 -2.86 4.78
C LEU A 29 -2.87 -2.73 3.35
N LEU A 30 -2.10 -3.24 2.40
CA LEU A 30 -2.57 -3.38 1.03
C LEU A 30 -3.43 -4.63 0.94
N ALA A 31 -4.63 -4.48 0.38
CA ALA A 31 -5.58 -5.57 0.25
C ALA A 31 -5.39 -6.26 -1.11
N VAL A 32 -5.15 -7.56 -1.05
CA VAL A 32 -4.97 -8.39 -2.24
C VAL A 32 -5.91 -9.59 -2.18
N ASN A 33 -6.14 -10.22 -3.33
CA ASN A 33 -6.84 -11.50 -3.40
C ASN A 33 -5.83 -12.66 -3.51
N ARG A 34 -6.33 -13.89 -3.69
CA ARG A 34 -5.48 -15.08 -3.80
C ARG A 34 -4.49 -15.05 -4.95
N GLN A 35 -4.82 -14.33 -6.02
CA GLN A 35 -3.93 -14.16 -7.16
C GLN A 35 -2.96 -12.99 -6.99
N ARG A 36 -2.89 -12.39 -5.81
CA ARG A 36 -2.13 -11.19 -5.49
C ARG A 36 -2.53 -9.96 -6.29
N LYS A 37 -3.74 -9.96 -6.82
CA LYS A 37 -4.28 -8.79 -7.48
C LYS A 37 -4.55 -7.73 -6.42
N LEU A 38 -4.07 -6.50 -6.67
CA LEU A 38 -4.31 -5.39 -5.76
C LEU A 38 -5.76 -4.93 -5.86
N LEU A 39 -6.43 -4.86 -4.71
CA LEU A 39 -7.83 -4.43 -4.61
C LEU A 39 -7.95 -3.03 -4.01
N GLY A 40 -7.00 -2.64 -3.17
CA GLY A 40 -7.01 -1.35 -2.50
C GLY A 40 -6.25 -1.40 -1.20
N VAL A 41 -6.68 -0.62 -0.22
CA VAL A 41 -6.07 -0.57 1.11
C VAL A 41 -7.11 -0.80 2.20
N ILE A 42 -6.66 -1.32 3.33
CA ILE A 42 -7.46 -1.44 4.56
C ILE A 42 -6.76 -0.63 5.63
N SER A 43 -7.44 0.38 6.17
CA SER A 43 -6.95 1.13 7.32
C SER A 43 -7.25 0.42 8.62
N ALA A 44 -6.52 0.79 9.69
CA ALA A 44 -6.80 0.28 11.02
C ALA A 44 -8.23 0.61 11.46
N ASP A 45 -8.67 1.83 11.19
CA ASP A 45 -10.04 2.25 11.51
C ASP A 45 -11.09 1.38 10.82
N ALA A 46 -10.90 1.11 9.53
CA ALA A 46 -11.80 0.25 8.77
C ALA A 46 -11.81 -1.18 9.33
N ALA A 47 -10.64 -1.72 9.68
CA ALA A 47 -10.54 -3.06 10.25
C ALA A 47 -11.21 -3.15 11.63
N PHE A 48 -11.07 -2.11 12.47
CA PHE A 48 -11.78 -2.03 13.76
C PHE A 48 -13.30 -2.03 13.57
N LYS A 49 -13.79 -1.23 12.63
CA LYS A 49 -15.23 -1.18 12.35
C LYS A 49 -15.76 -2.51 11.83
N ALA A 50 -15.03 -3.14 10.92
CA ALA A 50 -15.41 -4.46 10.41
C ALA A 50 -15.45 -5.50 11.53
N ASN A 51 -14.44 -5.50 12.40
CA ASN A 51 -14.37 -6.43 13.53
C ASN A 51 -15.51 -6.22 14.52
N ALA A 52 -15.82 -4.97 14.85
CA ALA A 52 -16.90 -4.65 15.78
C ALA A 52 -18.26 -5.11 15.27
N LYS A 53 -18.47 -5.04 13.95
CA LYS A 53 -19.73 -5.46 13.32
C LYS A 53 -19.73 -6.91 12.85
N GLN A 54 -18.62 -7.61 13.04
CA GLN A 54 -18.43 -8.99 12.57
C GLN A 54 -18.61 -9.12 11.05
N HIS A 55 -18.17 -8.10 10.31
CA HIS A 55 -18.19 -8.08 8.86
C HIS A 55 -16.86 -8.58 8.29
N SER A 56 -16.87 -9.05 7.04
CA SER A 56 -15.65 -9.33 6.31
C SER A 56 -14.99 -8.00 5.88
N LEU A 57 -13.73 -8.07 5.47
CA LEU A 57 -12.98 -6.88 5.05
C LEU A 57 -13.43 -6.33 3.69
N ILE A 58 -14.10 -7.12 2.87
CA ILE A 58 -14.35 -6.77 1.47
C ILE A 58 -15.12 -5.45 1.29
N ASP A 59 -16.05 -5.15 2.17
CA ASP A 59 -16.84 -3.92 2.08
C ASP A 59 -16.11 -2.71 2.68
N TYR A 60 -14.92 -2.91 3.21
CA TYR A 60 -14.13 -1.88 3.89
C TYR A 60 -12.87 -1.50 3.13
N ILE A 61 -12.70 -2.03 1.93
CA ILE A 61 -11.55 -1.73 1.09
C ILE A 61 -11.71 -0.33 0.50
N ASP A 62 -10.67 0.50 0.69
CA ASP A 62 -10.55 1.78 0.00
C ASP A 62 -9.82 1.52 -1.30
N THR A 63 -10.50 1.73 -2.42
CA THR A 63 -9.94 1.49 -3.75
C THR A 63 -9.15 2.68 -4.29
N ASP A 64 -9.12 3.79 -3.57
CA ASP A 64 -8.41 5.00 -3.97
C ASP A 64 -6.93 4.88 -3.62
N ILE A 65 -6.21 4.06 -4.37
CA ILE A 65 -4.77 3.89 -4.24
C ILE A 65 -4.10 4.17 -5.58
N ARG A 66 -3.00 4.93 -5.54
CA ARG A 66 -2.21 5.20 -6.74
C ARG A 66 -1.31 4.03 -7.05
N THR A 67 -1.26 3.67 -8.32
CA THR A 67 -0.45 2.55 -8.80
C THR A 67 0.46 3.00 -9.92
N VAL A 68 1.62 2.37 -10.01
CA VAL A 68 2.56 2.53 -11.13
C VAL A 68 3.03 1.15 -11.56
N SER A 69 3.55 1.02 -12.76
CA SER A 69 4.20 -0.20 -13.20
C SER A 69 5.68 -0.15 -12.85
N LYS A 70 6.36 -1.30 -12.88
CA LYS A 70 7.81 -1.34 -12.64
C LYS A 70 8.60 -0.56 -13.70
N ASP A 71 8.01 -0.32 -14.86
CA ASP A 71 8.65 0.38 -15.97
C ASP A 71 8.30 1.88 -16.01
N THR A 72 7.53 2.37 -15.04
CA THR A 72 7.18 3.79 -14.97
C THR A 72 8.43 4.63 -14.73
N LEU A 73 8.58 5.68 -15.52
CA LEU A 73 9.74 6.56 -15.42
C LEU A 73 9.74 7.34 -14.11
N LEU A 74 10.92 7.56 -13.54
CA LEU A 74 11.07 8.32 -12.31
C LEU A 74 10.44 9.71 -12.39
N GLU A 75 10.58 10.39 -13.51
CA GLU A 75 9.98 11.72 -13.72
C GLU A 75 8.45 11.71 -13.62
N ASP A 76 7.80 10.57 -13.92
CA ASP A 76 6.36 10.41 -13.80
C ASP A 76 5.95 10.00 -12.38
N ILE A 77 6.86 9.38 -11.62
CA ILE A 77 6.61 8.96 -10.24
C ILE A 77 6.71 10.13 -9.27
N LEU A 78 7.67 11.04 -9.48
CA LEU A 78 7.94 12.14 -8.54
C LEU A 78 6.71 13.01 -8.23
N PRO A 79 5.90 13.44 -9.22
CA PRO A 79 4.70 14.20 -8.91
C PRO A 79 3.70 13.44 -8.03
N LEU A 80 3.57 12.13 -8.24
CA LEU A 80 2.69 11.29 -7.44
C LEU A 80 3.16 11.19 -6.00
N ILE A 81 4.47 11.10 -5.80
CA ILE A 81 5.08 11.03 -4.47
C ILE A 81 4.86 12.31 -3.70
N TYR A 82 5.02 13.47 -4.34
CA TYR A 82 4.84 14.77 -3.68
C TYR A 82 3.39 15.03 -3.30
N ASP A 83 2.44 14.52 -4.09
CA ASP A 83 1.03 14.77 -3.86
C ASP A 83 0.38 13.80 -2.88
N SER A 84 1.08 12.76 -2.46
CA SER A 84 0.47 11.71 -1.65
C SER A 84 1.33 11.38 -0.42
N ALA A 85 0.68 11.35 0.74
CA ALA A 85 1.28 10.79 1.96
C ALA A 85 1.18 9.26 1.99
N ALA A 86 0.29 8.69 1.19
CA ALA A 86 0.08 7.25 1.13
C ALA A 86 1.14 6.56 0.25
N PRO A 87 1.44 5.28 0.51
CA PRO A 87 2.32 4.51 -0.37
C PRO A 87 1.76 4.42 -1.78
N ILE A 88 2.66 4.33 -2.76
CA ILE A 88 2.30 4.08 -4.14
C ILE A 88 2.55 2.60 -4.44
N ALA A 89 1.54 1.88 -4.89
CA ALA A 89 1.67 0.47 -5.20
C ALA A 89 2.32 0.27 -6.57
N VAL A 90 3.26 -0.66 -6.64
CA VAL A 90 3.87 -1.08 -7.90
C VAL A 90 3.19 -2.38 -8.31
N VAL A 91 2.56 -2.36 -9.50
CA VAL A 91 1.81 -3.51 -10.00
C VAL A 91 2.32 -3.93 -11.36
N GLU A 92 2.13 -5.22 -11.67
CA GLU A 92 2.40 -5.79 -12.98
C GLU A 92 1.24 -6.72 -13.33
N ASN A 93 0.55 -6.43 -14.41
CA ASN A 93 -0.66 -7.16 -14.81
C ASN A 93 -1.69 -7.26 -13.68
N GLY A 94 -1.87 -6.15 -12.94
CA GLY A 94 -2.78 -6.08 -11.80
C GLY A 94 -2.26 -6.70 -10.51
N ARG A 95 -1.15 -7.44 -10.55
CA ARG A 95 -0.57 -8.08 -9.37
C ARG A 95 0.37 -7.14 -8.64
N LEU A 96 0.24 -7.12 -7.33
CA LEU A 96 1.11 -6.30 -6.47
C LEU A 96 2.51 -6.91 -6.41
N ILE A 97 3.53 -6.12 -6.73
CA ILE A 97 4.93 -6.55 -6.67
C ILE A 97 5.78 -5.74 -5.68
N GLY A 98 5.33 -4.57 -5.29
CA GLY A 98 6.07 -3.77 -4.32
C GLY A 98 5.35 -2.49 -3.97
N VAL A 99 5.98 -1.67 -3.14
CA VAL A 99 5.50 -0.34 -2.81
C VAL A 99 6.63 0.68 -2.87
N LEU A 100 6.27 1.92 -3.16
CA LEU A 100 7.15 3.06 -3.07
C LEU A 100 6.68 3.93 -1.91
N ILE A 101 7.59 4.25 -1.01
CA ILE A 101 7.33 5.12 0.14
C ILE A 101 8.13 6.41 -0.08
N LYS A 102 7.46 7.55 0.05
CA LYS A 102 8.02 8.87 -0.21
C LYS A 102 9.41 9.08 0.40
N GLY A 103 9.56 8.81 1.69
CA GLY A 103 10.84 9.01 2.37
C GLY A 103 11.97 8.15 1.81
N ARG A 104 11.68 6.91 1.41
CA ARG A 104 12.67 6.00 0.85
C ARG A 104 13.11 6.41 -0.56
N VAL A 105 12.18 6.89 -1.37
CA VAL A 105 12.50 7.36 -2.71
C VAL A 105 13.36 8.63 -2.64
N ILE A 106 12.99 9.58 -1.79
CA ILE A 106 13.75 10.81 -1.58
C ILE A 106 15.16 10.49 -1.08
N GLU A 107 15.30 9.58 -0.12
CA GLU A 107 16.60 9.14 0.39
C GLU A 107 17.48 8.57 -0.72
N ALA A 108 16.92 7.69 -1.56
CA ALA A 108 17.66 7.09 -2.67
C ALA A 108 18.13 8.14 -3.68
N LEU A 109 17.27 9.11 -4.01
CA LEU A 109 17.64 10.19 -4.92
C LEU A 109 18.74 11.08 -4.35
N THR A 110 18.64 11.40 -3.06
CA THR A 110 19.66 12.20 -2.35
C THR A 110 21.01 11.51 -2.36
N LYS A 111 21.04 10.20 -2.12
CA LYS A 111 22.28 9.42 -2.18
C LYS A 111 22.92 9.40 -3.57
N GLN A 112 22.14 9.59 -4.62
CA GLN A 112 22.63 9.69 -5.99
C GLN A 112 23.04 11.12 -6.36
N GLY A 113 23.01 12.05 -5.41
CA GLY A 113 23.39 13.44 -5.68
C GLY A 113 22.35 14.25 -6.41
N ILE A 114 21.11 13.78 -6.46
CA ILE A 114 20.01 14.50 -7.11
C ILE A 114 19.40 15.47 -6.08
N GLU A 115 19.38 16.76 -6.43
CA GLU A 115 18.70 17.76 -5.62
C GLU A 115 17.21 17.74 -5.92
N ILE A 116 16.43 17.77 -4.85
CA ILE A 116 14.98 17.83 -4.94
C ILE A 116 14.54 19.20 -4.43
N GLU A 117 14.00 20.01 -5.35
CA GLU A 117 13.41 21.30 -4.98
C GLU A 117 11.95 21.13 -4.62
N GLU A 118 11.56 21.77 -3.52
CA GLU A 118 10.17 21.77 -3.08
C GLU A 118 9.35 22.84 -3.81
#